data_840bf03748a0f87d398fc6a24ecf0a57
#
_entry.id   840bf03748a0f87d398fc6a24ecf0a57
#
_cell.length_a   1.000
_cell.length_b   1.000
_cell.length_c   1.000
_cell.angle_alpha   90.00
_cell.angle_beta   90.00
_cell.angle_gamma   90.00
#
_symmetry.space_group_name_H-M   'P 1'
#
loop_
_entity.id
_entity.type
_entity.pdbx_description
1 polymer ?
#
loop_
_entity_poly.entity_id
_entity_poly.type
_entity_poly.pdbx_seq_one_letter_code
_entity_poly.pdbx_strand_id
1 'polypeptide(L)'
;RDADRLSIQIGAQVGDYDEAAHFNRQQIALYDRFTQFTLLAARQAIAQSGLTFAGALADQSGVILGTSGGGLTTQDENYRVVYEDGKNRVHPFIVPKLMNNAAVSQVSMEFNLRGPSFTVATACASSNHAMGQAFNMVRSGMAKAMLTGGSEAMLCFGGIKAWEGLRVMSRDACRPFSATRNGMVQGEGAGVFVFEDYDHAKAR
;
A
#
# COMPACT_ATOMS: atom_id res chain seq x y z
N ARG A 1 17.07 -13.47 2.24
CA ARG A 1 17.65 -14.33 1.19
C ARG A 1 18.32 -13.41 0.16
N ASP A 2 19.57 -13.71 -0.24
CA ASP A 2 20.31 -13.00 -1.29
C ASP A 2 20.74 -11.55 -0.98
N ALA A 3 20.80 -11.15 0.27
CA ALA A 3 21.28 -9.81 0.65
C ALA A 3 22.76 -9.60 0.26
N ASP A 4 23.54 -10.65 0.25
CA ASP A 4 24.96 -10.69 -0.19
C ASP A 4 25.14 -10.38 -1.69
N ARG A 5 24.11 -10.57 -2.49
CA ARG A 5 24.06 -10.23 -3.93
C ARG A 5 23.68 -8.77 -4.20
N LEU A 6 23.28 -8.02 -3.17
CA LEU A 6 22.92 -6.61 -3.26
C LEU A 6 24.13 -5.73 -2.97
N SER A 7 24.35 -4.71 -3.78
CA SER A 7 25.35 -3.66 -3.51
C SER A 7 24.85 -2.60 -2.56
N ILE A 8 23.50 -2.49 -2.41
CA ILE A 8 22.83 -1.66 -1.43
C ILE A 8 22.21 -2.57 -0.38
N GLN A 9 22.68 -2.46 0.87
CA GLN A 9 22.28 -3.35 1.96
C GLN A 9 21.55 -2.61 3.10
N ILE A 10 21.08 -1.40 2.81
CA ILE A 10 20.27 -0.61 3.73
C ILE A 10 18.87 -0.40 3.13
N GLY A 11 17.86 -0.40 4.00
CA GLY A 11 16.46 -0.12 3.67
C GLY A 11 15.72 0.32 4.91
N ALA A 12 14.66 1.10 4.75
CA ALA A 12 13.78 1.53 5.83
C ALA A 12 12.60 0.54 5.96
N GLN A 13 12.86 -0.56 6.64
CA GLN A 13 11.88 -1.60 6.90
C GLN A 13 11.02 -1.23 8.11
N VAL A 14 9.72 -1.60 8.08
CA VAL A 14 8.86 -1.53 9.28
C VAL A 14 9.36 -2.59 10.27
N GLY A 15 9.98 -2.10 11.36
CA GLY A 15 10.48 -2.94 12.44
C GLY A 15 9.36 -3.51 13.31
N ASP A 16 9.66 -4.58 14.04
CA ASP A 16 8.77 -5.20 15.04
C ASP A 16 7.37 -5.55 14.51
N TYR A 17 7.26 -5.81 13.20
CA TYR A 17 6.03 -6.19 12.55
C TYR A 17 5.87 -7.71 12.54
N ASP A 18 4.89 -8.19 13.30
CA ASP A 18 4.43 -9.57 13.28
C ASP A 18 3.05 -9.65 12.60
N GLU A 19 2.99 -10.20 11.40
CA GLU A 19 1.74 -10.37 10.66
C GLU A 19 0.72 -11.26 11.40
N ALA A 20 1.19 -12.26 12.16
CA ALA A 20 0.32 -13.17 12.89
C ALA A 20 -0.38 -12.51 14.09
N ALA A 21 0.15 -11.38 14.59
CA ALA A 21 -0.52 -10.57 15.61
C ALA A 21 -1.74 -9.80 15.07
N HIS A 22 -1.84 -9.61 13.75
CA HIS A 22 -2.83 -8.75 13.12
C HIS A 22 -3.78 -9.48 12.17
N PHE A 23 -3.34 -10.61 11.61
CA PHE A 23 -4.04 -11.33 10.56
C PHE A 23 -4.06 -12.84 10.84
N ASN A 24 -5.17 -13.49 10.52
CA ASN A 24 -5.24 -14.94 10.58
C ASN A 24 -4.51 -15.58 9.39
N ARG A 25 -4.31 -16.91 9.46
CA ARG A 25 -3.57 -17.67 8.44
C ARG A 25 -4.15 -17.51 7.01
N GLN A 26 -5.46 -17.41 6.87
CA GLN A 26 -6.10 -17.25 5.57
C GLN A 26 -5.83 -15.84 5.00
N GLN A 27 -5.91 -14.81 5.84
CA GLN A 27 -5.59 -13.44 5.47
C GLN A 27 -4.12 -13.26 5.07
N ILE A 28 -3.19 -13.85 5.81
CA ILE A 28 -1.77 -13.86 5.47
C ILE A 28 -1.53 -14.50 4.10
N ALA A 29 -2.22 -15.59 3.79
CA ALA A 29 -2.13 -16.23 2.48
C ALA A 29 -2.66 -15.35 1.33
N LEU A 30 -3.62 -14.44 1.61
CA LEU A 30 -4.28 -13.57 0.62
C LEU A 30 -3.64 -12.19 0.49
N TYR A 31 -2.96 -11.69 1.53
CA TYR A 31 -2.50 -10.30 1.58
C TYR A 31 -0.99 -10.23 1.36
N ASP A 32 -0.57 -9.50 0.33
CA ASP A 32 0.81 -9.02 0.23
C ASP A 32 1.10 -8.00 1.34
N ARG A 33 2.35 -7.79 1.66
CA ARG A 33 2.79 -6.91 2.74
C ARG A 33 2.27 -5.47 2.58
N PHE A 34 2.21 -4.92 1.36
CA PHE A 34 1.63 -3.59 1.15
C PHE A 34 0.12 -3.53 1.48
N THR A 35 -0.62 -4.61 1.22
CA THR A 35 -2.04 -4.74 1.60
C THR A 35 -2.20 -4.82 3.11
N GLN A 36 -1.34 -5.57 3.78
CA GLN A 36 -1.34 -5.69 5.25
C GLN A 36 -1.13 -4.32 5.91
N PHE A 37 -0.12 -3.57 5.48
CA PHE A 37 0.12 -2.21 5.98
C PHE A 37 -1.04 -1.27 5.70
N THR A 38 -1.63 -1.35 4.51
CA THR A 38 -2.81 -0.55 4.16
C THR A 38 -3.97 -0.82 5.11
N LEU A 39 -4.29 -2.09 5.38
CA LEU A 39 -5.39 -2.46 6.28
C LEU A 39 -5.16 -1.96 7.70
N LEU A 40 -3.94 -2.07 8.22
CA LEU A 40 -3.62 -1.55 9.55
C LEU A 40 -3.76 -0.03 9.62
N ALA A 41 -3.25 0.69 8.63
CA ALA A 41 -3.40 2.14 8.57
C ALA A 41 -4.87 2.57 8.40
N ALA A 42 -5.65 1.84 7.59
CA ALA A 42 -7.08 2.09 7.40
C ALA A 42 -7.89 1.85 8.69
N ARG A 43 -7.60 0.76 9.42
CA ARG A 43 -8.20 0.49 10.73
C ARG A 43 -7.97 1.63 11.71
N GLN A 44 -6.74 2.15 11.77
CA GLN A 44 -6.41 3.29 12.63
C GLN A 44 -7.13 4.56 12.20
N ALA A 45 -7.13 4.88 10.90
CA ALA A 45 -7.77 6.08 10.38
C ALA A 45 -9.29 6.08 10.63
N ILE A 46 -9.96 4.94 10.42
CA ILE A 46 -11.40 4.78 10.67
C ILE A 46 -11.70 4.87 12.16
N ALA A 47 -10.93 4.22 13.01
CA ALA A 47 -11.11 4.32 14.46
C ALA A 47 -10.97 5.76 14.96
N GLN A 48 -9.98 6.51 14.44
CA GLN A 48 -9.80 7.93 14.78
C GLN A 48 -10.93 8.82 14.26
N SER A 49 -11.49 8.50 13.08
CA SER A 49 -12.58 9.29 12.49
C SER A 49 -13.90 9.12 13.23
N GLY A 50 -14.10 8.02 13.95
CA GLY A 50 -15.36 7.66 14.58
C GLY A 50 -16.48 7.28 13.59
N LEU A 51 -16.17 7.12 12.29
CA LEU A 51 -17.15 6.74 11.28
C LEU A 51 -17.47 5.24 11.31
N THR A 52 -18.75 4.94 11.10
CA THR A 52 -19.25 3.58 10.85
C THR A 52 -19.94 3.57 9.50
N PHE A 53 -19.41 2.81 8.54
CA PHE A 53 -19.93 2.75 7.18
C PHE A 53 -21.09 1.75 7.09
N ALA A 54 -22.33 2.26 7.23
CA ALA A 54 -23.54 1.49 7.15
C ALA A 54 -24.63 2.27 6.37
N GLY A 55 -25.61 1.55 5.82
CA GLY A 55 -26.73 2.16 5.09
C GLY A 55 -26.26 3.10 3.98
N ALA A 56 -26.87 4.28 3.89
CA ALA A 56 -26.58 5.27 2.86
C ALA A 56 -25.14 5.79 2.90
N LEU A 57 -24.51 5.86 4.08
CA LEU A 57 -23.12 6.28 4.18
C LEU A 57 -22.17 5.27 3.53
N ALA A 58 -22.44 3.96 3.65
CA ALA A 58 -21.65 2.94 2.97
C ALA A 58 -21.72 3.08 1.44
N ASP A 59 -22.90 3.41 0.89
CA ASP A 59 -23.10 3.59 -0.54
C ASP A 59 -22.46 4.88 -1.09
N GLN A 60 -22.30 5.87 -0.22
CA GLN A 60 -21.71 7.18 -0.52
C GLN A 60 -20.23 7.28 -0.06
N SER A 61 -19.61 6.18 0.34
CA SER A 61 -18.22 6.16 0.78
C SER A 61 -17.40 5.14 0.00
N GLY A 62 -16.19 5.55 -0.37
CA GLY A 62 -15.28 4.73 -1.17
C GLY A 62 -13.85 4.79 -0.69
N VAL A 63 -12.95 4.22 -1.49
CA VAL A 63 -11.52 4.21 -1.21
C VAL A 63 -10.69 4.38 -2.47
N ILE A 64 -9.77 5.33 -2.45
CA ILE A 64 -8.80 5.55 -3.53
C ILE A 64 -7.41 5.58 -2.90
N LEU A 65 -6.57 4.63 -3.26
CA LEU A 65 -5.21 4.53 -2.73
C LEU A 65 -4.18 4.55 -3.85
N GLY A 66 -3.00 5.06 -3.53
CA GLY A 66 -1.85 5.07 -4.40
C GLY A 66 -0.87 3.95 -4.08
N THR A 67 -0.35 3.30 -5.12
CA THR A 67 0.81 2.41 -5.03
C THR A 67 1.49 2.35 -6.38
N SER A 68 2.81 2.25 -6.41
CA SER A 68 3.55 2.13 -7.67
C SER A 68 3.86 0.67 -8.04
N GLY A 69 4.15 -0.15 -7.07
CA GLY A 69 4.57 -1.54 -7.27
C GLY A 69 3.54 -2.59 -6.88
N GLY A 70 2.52 -2.23 -6.09
CA GLY A 70 1.54 -3.20 -5.61
C GLY A 70 2.22 -4.38 -4.90
N GLY A 71 1.81 -5.60 -5.22
CA GLY A 71 2.34 -6.83 -4.63
C GLY A 71 3.65 -7.31 -5.27
N LEU A 72 4.63 -6.42 -5.46
CA LEU A 72 5.93 -6.75 -6.06
C LEU A 72 6.68 -7.83 -5.27
N THR A 73 6.56 -7.84 -3.95
CA THR A 73 7.16 -8.90 -3.09
C THR A 73 6.58 -10.26 -3.42
N THR A 74 5.27 -10.36 -3.52
CA THR A 74 4.58 -11.59 -3.95
C THR A 74 5.01 -12.03 -5.34
N GLN A 75 5.15 -11.08 -6.27
CA GLN A 75 5.59 -11.36 -7.63
C GLN A 75 7.03 -11.90 -7.67
N ASP A 76 7.97 -11.22 -7.00
CA ASP A 76 9.37 -11.63 -6.92
C ASP A 76 9.51 -13.05 -6.35
N GLU A 77 8.88 -13.32 -5.22
CA GLU A 77 8.92 -14.63 -4.56
C GLU A 77 8.37 -15.76 -5.42
N ASN A 78 7.21 -15.56 -6.05
CA ASN A 78 6.56 -16.61 -6.83
C ASN A 78 7.22 -16.83 -8.20
N TYR A 79 7.77 -15.79 -8.83
CA TYR A 79 8.50 -15.94 -10.08
C TYR A 79 9.81 -16.67 -9.87
N ARG A 80 10.49 -16.46 -8.73
CA ARG A 80 11.68 -17.26 -8.35
C ARG A 80 11.36 -18.74 -8.19
N VAL A 81 10.22 -19.09 -7.62
CA VAL A 81 9.76 -20.49 -7.50
C VAL A 81 9.69 -21.16 -8.87
N VAL A 82 9.27 -20.43 -9.91
CA VAL A 82 9.19 -20.95 -11.29
C VAL A 82 10.58 -20.98 -11.96
N TYR A 83 11.31 -19.87 -11.92
CA TYR A 83 12.52 -19.68 -12.70
C TYR A 83 13.78 -20.25 -12.02
N GLU A 84 13.89 -20.13 -10.69
CA GLU A 84 15.07 -20.61 -9.95
C GLU A 84 14.87 -22.02 -9.40
N ASP A 85 13.71 -22.31 -8.81
CA ASP A 85 13.43 -23.61 -8.20
C ASP A 85 12.88 -24.63 -9.22
N GLY A 86 12.60 -24.22 -10.46
CA GLY A 86 12.09 -25.08 -11.53
C GLY A 86 10.71 -25.69 -11.26
N LYS A 87 9.93 -25.12 -10.33
CA LYS A 87 8.58 -25.60 -10.01
C LYS A 87 7.58 -25.11 -11.06
N ASN A 88 6.71 -25.99 -11.51
CA ASN A 88 5.68 -25.67 -12.49
C ASN A 88 4.34 -25.23 -11.83
N ARG A 89 4.40 -24.64 -10.64
CA ARG A 89 3.23 -24.17 -9.89
C ARG A 89 3.60 -22.99 -9.02
N VAL A 90 2.71 -21.99 -8.98
CA VAL A 90 2.74 -20.86 -8.06
C VAL A 90 1.56 -20.93 -7.09
N HIS A 91 1.55 -20.08 -6.09
CA HIS A 91 0.44 -20.00 -5.13
C HIS A 91 -0.87 -19.65 -5.86
N PRO A 92 -2.00 -20.32 -5.60
CA PRO A 92 -3.26 -20.09 -6.32
C PRO A 92 -3.80 -18.66 -6.16
N PHE A 93 -3.46 -17.97 -5.09
CA PHE A 93 -3.86 -16.58 -4.84
C PHE A 93 -2.82 -15.54 -5.26
N ILE A 94 -1.83 -15.91 -6.09
CA ILE A 94 -0.81 -14.95 -6.53
C ILE A 94 -1.44 -13.74 -7.22
N VAL A 95 -2.40 -13.94 -8.14
CA VAL A 95 -3.01 -12.85 -8.92
C VAL A 95 -3.73 -11.84 -8.01
N PRO A 96 -4.73 -12.21 -7.18
CA PRO A 96 -5.39 -11.26 -6.30
C PRO A 96 -4.46 -10.62 -5.26
N LYS A 97 -3.33 -11.27 -4.95
CA LYS A 97 -2.35 -10.79 -3.98
C LYS A 97 -1.40 -9.75 -4.58
N LEU A 98 -0.98 -9.93 -5.85
CA LEU A 98 0.01 -9.07 -6.50
C LEU A 98 -0.56 -7.82 -7.18
N MET A 99 -1.86 -7.80 -7.52
CA MET A 99 -2.45 -6.70 -8.27
C MET A 99 -2.42 -5.39 -7.49
N ASN A 100 -2.18 -4.26 -8.18
CA ASN A 100 -2.12 -2.94 -7.55
C ASN A 100 -3.40 -2.56 -6.78
N ASN A 101 -4.56 -3.05 -7.23
CA ASN A 101 -5.83 -2.80 -6.56
C ASN A 101 -6.12 -3.77 -5.39
N ALA A 102 -5.23 -4.70 -5.05
CA ALA A 102 -5.46 -5.64 -3.96
C ALA A 102 -5.77 -4.93 -2.64
N ALA A 103 -4.98 -3.93 -2.26
CA ALA A 103 -5.18 -3.18 -1.03
C ALA A 103 -6.53 -2.44 -1.01
N VAL A 104 -6.89 -1.74 -2.08
CA VAL A 104 -8.17 -1.04 -2.21
C VAL A 104 -9.34 -2.01 -2.07
N SER A 105 -9.26 -3.16 -2.75
CA SER A 105 -10.32 -4.18 -2.69
C SER A 105 -10.52 -4.71 -1.29
N GLN A 106 -9.43 -5.01 -0.56
CA GLN A 106 -9.52 -5.52 0.81
C GLN A 106 -10.05 -4.47 1.79
N VAL A 107 -9.65 -3.20 1.66
CA VAL A 107 -10.19 -2.09 2.46
C VAL A 107 -11.69 -1.91 2.18
N SER A 108 -12.10 -1.89 0.91
CA SER A 108 -13.51 -1.77 0.52
C SER A 108 -14.36 -2.89 1.14
N MET A 109 -13.89 -4.14 1.08
CA MET A 109 -14.60 -5.29 1.64
C MET A 109 -14.64 -5.28 3.17
N GLU A 110 -13.52 -4.97 3.83
CA GLU A 110 -13.44 -4.99 5.30
C GLU A 110 -14.36 -3.93 5.93
N PHE A 111 -14.45 -2.76 5.32
CA PHE A 111 -15.22 -1.63 5.87
C PHE A 111 -16.56 -1.39 5.18
N ASN A 112 -16.98 -2.30 4.28
CA ASN A 112 -18.25 -2.20 3.57
C ASN A 112 -18.41 -0.88 2.79
N LEU A 113 -17.33 -0.41 2.14
CA LEU A 113 -17.37 0.79 1.31
C LEU A 113 -17.88 0.42 -0.08
N ARG A 114 -19.04 0.96 -0.47
CA ARG A 114 -19.73 0.60 -1.71
C ARG A 114 -19.67 1.68 -2.79
N GLY A 115 -19.07 2.81 -2.47
CA GLY A 115 -18.78 3.88 -3.41
C GLY A 115 -17.56 3.60 -4.28
N PRO A 116 -17.02 4.63 -4.98
CA PRO A 116 -15.89 4.48 -5.87
C PRO A 116 -14.66 3.87 -5.17
N SER A 117 -14.10 2.80 -5.76
CA SER A 117 -12.98 2.06 -5.17
C SER A 117 -11.99 1.69 -6.27
N PHE A 118 -10.84 2.37 -6.32
CA PHE A 118 -9.80 2.11 -7.34
C PHE A 118 -8.41 2.57 -6.88
N THR A 119 -7.40 2.14 -7.62
CA THR A 119 -6.00 2.45 -7.35
C THR A 119 -5.46 3.44 -8.37
N VAL A 120 -4.63 4.35 -7.90
CA VAL A 120 -3.85 5.28 -8.73
C VAL A 120 -2.39 4.84 -8.73
N ALA A 121 -1.80 4.74 -9.92
CA ALA A 121 -0.39 4.40 -10.09
C ALA A 121 0.30 5.48 -10.93
N THR A 122 1.04 6.36 -10.28
CA THR A 122 1.78 7.48 -10.86
C THR A 122 3.17 7.60 -10.21
N ALA A 123 3.87 6.46 -10.11
CA ALA A 123 5.16 6.34 -9.43
C ALA A 123 5.12 6.94 -8.01
N CYS A 124 6.13 7.72 -7.61
CA CYS A 124 6.24 8.35 -6.29
C CYS A 124 5.07 9.31 -5.95
N ALA A 125 4.33 9.80 -6.95
CA ALA A 125 3.20 10.70 -6.77
C ALA A 125 1.85 9.97 -6.58
N SER A 126 1.84 8.64 -6.58
CA SER A 126 0.60 7.84 -6.55
C SER A 126 -0.34 8.23 -5.40
N SER A 127 0.19 8.32 -4.18
CA SER A 127 -0.62 8.70 -3.00
C SER A 127 -1.17 10.13 -3.10
N ASN A 128 -0.37 11.08 -3.59
CA ASN A 128 -0.81 12.47 -3.75
C ASN A 128 -1.93 12.59 -4.80
N HIS A 129 -1.81 11.86 -5.91
CA HIS A 129 -2.86 11.82 -6.93
C HIS A 129 -4.12 11.12 -6.41
N ALA A 130 -3.98 10.04 -5.64
CA ALA A 130 -5.11 9.37 -4.99
C ALA A 130 -5.86 10.33 -4.06
N MET A 131 -5.14 11.07 -3.21
CA MET A 131 -5.72 12.09 -2.33
C MET A 131 -6.41 13.21 -3.11
N GLY A 132 -5.81 13.67 -4.22
CA GLY A 132 -6.42 14.66 -5.10
C GLY A 132 -7.75 14.18 -5.72
N GLN A 133 -7.82 12.93 -6.15
CA GLN A 133 -9.06 12.34 -6.67
C GLN A 133 -10.12 12.20 -5.56
N ALA A 134 -9.75 11.68 -4.40
CA ALA A 134 -10.65 11.56 -3.25
C ALA A 134 -11.19 12.92 -2.80
N PHE A 135 -10.32 13.94 -2.73
CA PHE A 135 -10.72 15.31 -2.41
C PHE A 135 -11.76 15.85 -3.42
N ASN A 136 -11.51 15.66 -4.71
CA ASN A 136 -12.45 16.12 -5.75
C ASN A 136 -13.80 15.42 -5.67
N MET A 137 -13.84 14.12 -5.33
CA MET A 137 -15.09 13.37 -5.16
C MET A 137 -15.90 13.88 -3.96
N VAL A 138 -15.25 14.14 -2.83
CA VAL A 138 -15.93 14.70 -1.66
C VAL A 138 -16.41 16.13 -1.96
N ARG A 139 -15.53 16.97 -2.51
CA ARG A 139 -15.85 18.37 -2.84
C ARG A 139 -17.01 18.52 -3.82
N SER A 140 -17.11 17.62 -4.80
CA SER A 140 -18.19 17.64 -5.80
C SER A 140 -19.48 16.97 -5.34
N GLY A 141 -19.52 16.39 -4.13
CA GLY A 141 -20.68 15.67 -3.61
C GLY A 141 -20.87 14.26 -4.20
N MET A 142 -19.91 13.75 -4.96
CA MET A 142 -19.95 12.36 -5.47
C MET A 142 -19.74 11.33 -4.35
N ALA A 143 -19.10 11.70 -3.26
CA ALA A 143 -18.94 10.88 -2.08
C ALA A 143 -19.09 11.71 -0.82
N LYS A 144 -19.62 11.11 0.26
CA LYS A 144 -19.67 11.73 1.59
C LYS A 144 -18.40 11.53 2.37
N ALA A 145 -17.75 10.36 2.22
CA ALA A 145 -16.45 10.10 2.80
C ALA A 145 -15.61 9.24 1.86
N MET A 146 -14.30 9.47 1.87
CA MET A 146 -13.33 8.71 1.10
C MET A 146 -12.13 8.34 1.96
N LEU A 147 -11.79 7.05 1.98
CA LEU A 147 -10.47 6.63 2.44
C LEU A 147 -9.46 6.88 1.33
N THR A 148 -8.31 7.46 1.68
CA THR A 148 -7.28 7.78 0.69
C THR A 148 -5.89 7.81 1.30
N GLY A 149 -4.87 7.82 0.46
CA GLY A 149 -3.47 7.73 0.87
C GLY A 149 -2.71 6.76 -0.01
N GLY A 150 -1.87 5.94 0.57
CA GLY A 150 -1.15 4.92 -0.19
C GLY A 150 -0.27 4.01 0.66
N SER A 151 0.26 3.00 0.01
CA SER A 151 1.18 2.05 0.62
C SER A 151 2.17 1.50 -0.40
N GLU A 152 3.34 1.10 0.11
CA GLU A 152 4.38 0.46 -0.70
C GLU A 152 5.16 -0.55 0.14
N ALA A 153 5.51 -1.70 -0.45
CA ALA A 153 6.35 -2.72 0.18
C ALA A 153 7.18 -3.44 -0.89
N MET A 154 8.26 -2.78 -1.34
CA MET A 154 9.11 -3.26 -2.43
C MET A 154 10.52 -3.67 -1.98
N LEU A 155 10.73 -3.95 -0.67
CA LEU A 155 12.03 -4.38 -0.15
C LEU A 155 12.31 -5.87 -0.45
N CYS A 156 12.03 -6.31 -1.67
CA CYS A 156 12.37 -7.62 -2.21
C CYS A 156 13.62 -7.53 -3.09
N PHE A 157 14.22 -8.67 -3.41
CA PHE A 157 15.46 -8.73 -4.18
C PHE A 157 15.34 -8.06 -5.54
N GLY A 158 14.33 -8.43 -6.34
CA GLY A 158 14.10 -7.85 -7.67
C GLY A 158 13.79 -6.35 -7.59
N GLY A 159 13.02 -5.90 -6.58
CA GLY A 159 12.73 -4.50 -6.34
C GLY A 159 14.02 -3.70 -6.08
N ILE A 160 14.84 -4.12 -5.14
CA ILE A 160 16.12 -3.44 -4.83
C ILE A 160 17.05 -3.46 -6.04
N LYS A 161 17.19 -4.59 -6.75
CA LYS A 161 18.01 -4.69 -7.95
C LYS A 161 17.60 -3.73 -9.06
N ALA A 162 16.30 -3.53 -9.27
CA ALA A 162 15.81 -2.57 -10.25
C ALA A 162 16.28 -1.14 -9.92
N TRP A 163 16.19 -0.74 -8.65
CA TRP A 163 16.64 0.57 -8.19
C TRP A 163 18.17 0.72 -8.18
N GLU A 164 18.92 -0.34 -7.86
CA GLU A 164 20.39 -0.36 -8.02
C GLU A 164 20.80 -0.05 -9.47
N GLY A 165 20.06 -0.58 -10.44
CA GLY A 165 20.31 -0.34 -11.86
C GLY A 165 20.24 1.13 -12.26
N LEU A 166 19.41 1.94 -11.58
CA LEU A 166 19.33 3.38 -11.80
C LEU A 166 20.49 4.17 -11.17
N ARG A 167 21.27 3.57 -10.28
CA ARG A 167 22.43 4.19 -9.59
C ARG A 167 22.06 5.44 -8.78
N VAL A 168 20.86 5.47 -8.21
CA VAL A 168 20.32 6.60 -7.43
C VAL A 168 20.21 6.30 -5.93
N MET A 169 20.61 5.10 -5.51
CA MET A 169 20.52 4.68 -4.13
C MET A 169 21.75 5.07 -3.31
N SER A 170 21.52 5.48 -2.08
CA SER A 170 22.56 5.67 -1.07
C SER A 170 23.01 4.32 -0.48
N ARG A 171 24.28 4.25 -0.09
CA ARG A 171 24.86 3.07 0.59
C ARG A 171 24.89 3.20 2.12
N ASP A 172 24.62 4.37 2.65
CA ASP A 172 24.86 4.69 4.07
C ASP A 172 23.68 5.34 4.77
N ALA A 173 22.97 6.31 4.17
CA ALA A 173 21.87 6.99 4.84
C ALA A 173 20.91 7.74 3.92
N CYS A 174 19.69 7.94 4.40
CA CYS A 174 18.71 8.86 3.81
C CYS A 174 18.89 10.24 4.46
N ARG A 175 19.31 11.24 3.65
CA ARG A 175 19.58 12.61 4.10
C ARG A 175 18.88 13.63 3.20
N PRO A 176 17.54 13.68 3.20
CA PRO A 176 16.82 14.62 2.35
C PRO A 176 17.18 16.07 2.70
N PHE A 177 17.32 16.90 1.66
CA PHE A 177 17.69 18.32 1.75
C PHE A 177 19.08 18.64 2.31
N SER A 178 19.85 17.65 2.79
CA SER A 178 21.22 17.86 3.26
C SER A 178 22.20 18.16 2.13
N ALA A 179 23.21 18.96 2.41
CA ALA A 179 24.33 19.20 1.48
C ALA A 179 25.13 17.90 1.20
N THR A 180 25.10 16.94 2.13
CA THR A 180 25.81 15.66 2.05
C THR A 180 24.94 14.50 1.54
N ARG A 181 23.73 14.78 1.00
CA ARG A 181 22.89 13.75 0.43
C ARG A 181 23.57 13.08 -0.77
N ASN A 182 23.47 11.76 -0.85
CA ASN A 182 24.15 10.95 -1.85
C ASN A 182 23.28 9.87 -2.49
N GLY A 183 21.98 9.98 -2.36
CA GLY A 183 21.01 9.05 -2.94
C GLY A 183 19.82 8.77 -2.04
N MET A 184 18.91 7.96 -2.55
CA MET A 184 17.71 7.54 -1.82
C MET A 184 17.97 6.25 -1.03
N VAL A 185 17.16 6.02 0.01
CA VAL A 185 17.03 4.73 0.70
C VAL A 185 15.59 4.24 0.49
N GLN A 186 15.45 3.04 0.00
CA GLN A 186 14.14 2.43 -0.23
C GLN A 186 13.50 2.04 1.09
N GLY A 187 12.20 2.34 1.23
CA GLY A 187 11.44 2.02 2.43
C GLY A 187 10.14 1.29 2.10
N GLU A 188 9.41 0.96 3.15
CA GLU A 188 8.06 0.40 3.09
C GLU A 188 7.17 1.04 4.15
N GLY A 189 5.86 0.97 3.95
CA GLY A 189 4.88 1.47 4.89
C GLY A 189 3.56 1.84 4.23
N ALA A 190 2.64 2.38 5.03
CA ALA A 190 1.36 2.91 4.56
C ALA A 190 0.94 4.15 5.36
N GLY A 191 0.18 5.03 4.70
CA GLY A 191 -0.52 6.13 5.31
C GLY A 191 -1.93 6.25 4.73
N VAL A 192 -2.95 6.26 5.59
CA VAL A 192 -4.34 6.36 5.18
C VAL A 192 -5.02 7.50 5.92
N PHE A 193 -5.82 8.27 5.20
CA PHE A 193 -6.63 9.37 5.69
C PHE A 193 -8.10 9.10 5.41
N VAL A 194 -8.99 9.65 6.23
CA VAL A 194 -10.39 9.78 5.94
C VAL A 194 -10.68 11.22 5.53
N PHE A 195 -11.12 11.40 4.29
CA PHE A 195 -11.65 12.67 3.80
C PHE A 195 -13.17 12.62 3.91
N GLU A 196 -13.77 13.63 4.50
CA GLU A 196 -15.20 13.67 4.78
C GLU A 196 -15.79 15.03 4.38
N ASP A 197 -17.03 15.02 3.89
CA ASP A 197 -17.81 16.22 3.66
C ASP A 197 -17.88 17.06 4.94
N TYR A 198 -17.59 18.35 4.83
CA TYR A 198 -17.46 19.24 5.99
C TYR A 198 -18.75 19.34 6.81
N ASP A 199 -19.89 19.48 6.13
CA ASP A 199 -21.19 19.63 6.82
C ASP A 199 -21.60 18.32 7.49
N HIS A 200 -21.29 17.17 6.85
CA HIS A 200 -21.51 15.86 7.45
C HIS A 200 -20.63 15.68 8.69
N ALA A 201 -19.36 16.02 8.63
CA ALA A 201 -18.44 15.89 9.76
C ALA A 201 -18.84 16.80 10.95
N LYS A 202 -19.38 17.99 10.68
CA LYS A 202 -19.85 18.91 11.73
C LYS A 202 -21.17 18.51 12.36
N ALA A 203 -21.97 17.73 11.66
CA ALA A 203 -23.31 17.33 12.14
C ALA A 203 -23.29 16.12 13.08
N ARG A 204 -22.15 15.46 13.23
CA ARG A 204 -21.97 14.26 14.07
C ARG A 204 -21.01 14.46 15.23
#